data_5c8bbbec22ba6d28a68a4abfb9829df8
#
_entry.id   5c8bbbec22ba6d28a68a4abfb9829df8
#
_cell.length_a   1.000
_cell.length_b   1.000
_cell.length_c   1.000
_cell.angle_alpha   90.00
_cell.angle_beta   90.00
_cell.angle_gamma   90.00
#
_symmetry.space_group_name_H-M   'P 1'
#
loop_
_entity.id
_entity.type
_entity.pdbx_description
1 polymer ?
#
loop_
_entity_poly.entity_id
_entity_poly.type
_entity_poly.pdbx_seq_one_letter_code
_entity_poly.pdbx_strand_id
1 'polypeptide(L)'
;MDVTTSQIRGTIALVSVAGELDLYNANRLKDVAVRLLNKQEPYLIVDLSELTYVDSSGIGVILYIYTGAQKRNLTVYFTGIRGNVAKVVQLTKLDGFLPMRSSVEEAADDILSGVEREATAEDIKAIRVDPESPLFDTTGMYHKTFYIDLSQVRRLSNLISQKAPKHLQEINILEQQISEIIKNAVRHGNGNDKSKGVKIWFRFTDHEARLIVEDEGSGFQKIEEWNEFYRHKIECYRNNNFEEMMNYLSFRTENSTEHDGGNAMFAAIEYWNGGLVFNERRNAVAVKRSF
;
A
#
# COMPACT_ATOMS: atom_id res chain seq x y z
N MET A 1 -18.00 9.08 -21.46
CA MET A 1 -18.17 8.99 -20.00
C MET A 1 -19.55 9.43 -19.60
N ASP A 2 -20.23 8.62 -18.82
CA ASP A 2 -21.51 8.95 -18.21
C ASP A 2 -21.35 9.11 -16.72
N VAL A 3 -21.98 10.17 -16.17
CA VAL A 3 -22.01 10.46 -14.73
C VAL A 3 -23.46 10.60 -14.33
N THR A 4 -23.91 9.70 -13.47
CA THR A 4 -25.26 9.75 -12.91
C THR A 4 -25.21 9.99 -11.42
N THR A 5 -26.27 10.62 -10.90
CA THR A 5 -26.38 10.88 -9.45
C THR A 5 -27.72 10.35 -8.97
N SER A 6 -27.71 9.68 -7.84
CA SER A 6 -28.90 9.22 -7.15
C SER A 6 -28.73 9.38 -5.64
N GLN A 7 -29.79 9.14 -4.91
CA GLN A 7 -29.76 9.05 -3.45
C GLN A 7 -30.12 7.64 -3.03
N ILE A 8 -29.33 7.04 -2.18
CA ILE A 8 -29.58 5.70 -1.65
C ILE A 8 -29.76 5.75 -0.14
N ARG A 9 -30.57 4.83 0.40
CA ARG A 9 -30.85 4.72 1.85
C ARG A 9 -31.22 6.07 2.50
N GLY A 10 -31.78 6.99 1.73
CA GLY A 10 -32.36 8.27 2.17
C GLY A 10 -31.37 9.41 2.41
N THR A 11 -30.10 9.13 2.74
CA THR A 11 -29.13 10.17 3.16
C THR A 11 -27.79 10.11 2.45
N ILE A 12 -27.54 9.09 1.63
CA ILE A 12 -26.25 8.87 0.96
C ILE A 12 -26.35 9.31 -0.49
N ALA A 13 -25.55 10.29 -0.90
CA ALA A 13 -25.41 10.66 -2.30
C ALA A 13 -24.55 9.61 -3.01
N LEU A 14 -25.05 9.03 -4.11
CA LEU A 14 -24.32 8.11 -4.96
C LEU A 14 -24.01 8.79 -6.29
N VAL A 15 -22.75 8.74 -6.70
CA VAL A 15 -22.27 9.16 -8.02
C VAL A 15 -21.74 7.93 -8.73
N SER A 16 -22.37 7.51 -9.82
CA SER A 16 -21.87 6.40 -10.64
C SER A 16 -21.21 6.93 -11.90
N VAL A 17 -20.01 6.44 -12.19
CA VAL A 17 -19.16 6.87 -13.30
C VAL A 17 -18.93 5.68 -14.23
N ALA A 18 -19.30 5.83 -15.51
CA ALA A 18 -19.11 4.80 -16.52
C ALA A 18 -18.30 5.29 -17.71
N GLY A 19 -17.46 4.41 -18.26
CA GLY A 19 -16.64 4.67 -19.44
C GLY A 19 -15.24 5.14 -19.09
N GLU A 20 -14.73 6.16 -19.75
CA GLU A 20 -13.35 6.65 -19.61
C GLU A 20 -13.34 8.00 -18.88
N LEU A 21 -12.45 8.16 -17.91
CA LEU A 21 -12.24 9.39 -17.15
C LEU A 21 -10.88 9.99 -17.53
N ASP A 22 -10.89 10.91 -18.48
CA ASP A 22 -9.71 11.51 -19.09
C ASP A 22 -9.76 13.04 -19.10
N LEU A 23 -8.75 13.67 -19.69
CA LEU A 23 -8.63 15.11 -19.80
C LEU A 23 -9.88 15.78 -20.43
N TYR A 24 -10.52 15.11 -21.40
CA TYR A 24 -11.65 15.70 -22.14
C TYR A 24 -12.95 15.71 -21.36
N ASN A 25 -13.11 14.81 -20.41
CA ASN A 25 -14.38 14.63 -19.71
C ASN A 25 -14.26 14.71 -18.17
N ALA A 26 -13.07 14.80 -17.61
CA ALA A 26 -12.84 14.94 -16.16
C ALA A 26 -13.63 16.10 -15.54
N ASN A 27 -13.81 17.22 -16.26
CA ASN A 27 -14.58 18.35 -15.77
C ASN A 27 -16.06 18.00 -15.50
N ARG A 28 -16.65 17.05 -16.23
CA ARG A 28 -18.05 16.64 -15.99
C ARG A 28 -18.21 16.04 -14.60
N LEU A 29 -17.29 15.13 -14.20
CA LEU A 29 -17.31 14.56 -12.87
C LEU A 29 -16.99 15.62 -11.81
N LYS A 30 -16.04 16.52 -12.09
CA LYS A 30 -15.68 17.62 -11.19
C LYS A 30 -16.88 18.54 -10.92
N ASP A 31 -17.64 18.92 -11.93
CA ASP A 31 -18.81 19.78 -11.80
C ASP A 31 -19.93 19.11 -10.96
N VAL A 32 -20.12 17.81 -11.13
CA VAL A 32 -21.05 17.03 -10.30
C VAL A 32 -20.57 17.02 -8.86
N ALA A 33 -19.28 16.74 -8.64
CA ALA A 33 -18.67 16.68 -7.31
C ALA A 33 -18.79 18.04 -6.59
N VAL A 34 -18.46 19.15 -7.27
CA VAL A 34 -18.60 20.52 -6.69
C VAL A 34 -20.02 20.76 -6.20
N ARG A 35 -21.03 20.38 -6.99
CA ARG A 35 -22.44 20.55 -6.59
C ARG A 35 -22.79 19.74 -5.35
N LEU A 36 -22.34 18.48 -5.27
CA LEU A 36 -22.63 17.61 -4.13
C LEU A 36 -21.88 18.06 -2.87
N LEU A 37 -20.61 18.39 -2.99
CA LEU A 37 -19.80 18.91 -1.89
C LEU A 37 -20.36 20.22 -1.32
N ASN A 38 -20.95 21.08 -2.16
CA ASN A 38 -21.57 22.33 -1.73
C ASN A 38 -22.96 22.14 -1.10
N LYS A 39 -23.66 21.03 -1.40
CA LYS A 39 -24.92 20.68 -0.72
C LYS A 39 -24.70 20.21 0.72
N GLN A 40 -23.45 19.92 1.10
CA GLN A 40 -23.10 19.41 2.42
C GLN A 40 -23.86 18.11 2.78
N GLU A 41 -24.14 17.28 1.77
CA GLU A 41 -24.65 15.93 2.01
C GLU A 41 -23.60 15.18 2.84
N PRO A 42 -23.93 14.65 4.01
CA PRO A 42 -22.93 14.14 4.94
C PRO A 42 -22.16 12.92 4.40
N TYR A 43 -22.77 12.19 3.46
CA TYR A 43 -22.26 10.94 2.94
C TYR A 43 -22.27 10.92 1.42
N LEU A 44 -21.12 10.55 0.82
CA LEU A 44 -20.94 10.45 -0.62
C LEU A 44 -20.31 9.10 -0.97
N ILE A 45 -20.89 8.38 -1.90
CA ILE A 45 -20.28 7.21 -2.51
C ILE A 45 -20.03 7.52 -3.99
N VAL A 46 -18.81 7.26 -4.45
CA VAL A 46 -18.41 7.39 -5.86
C VAL A 46 -18.17 5.97 -6.38
N ASP A 47 -19.10 5.48 -7.18
CA ASP A 47 -19.03 4.16 -7.81
C ASP A 47 -18.28 4.24 -9.12
N LEU A 48 -17.14 3.54 -9.18
CA LEU A 48 -16.23 3.45 -10.31
C LEU A 48 -16.24 2.05 -10.95
N SER A 49 -17.27 1.24 -10.65
CA SER A 49 -17.35 -0.15 -11.11
C SER A 49 -17.40 -0.28 -12.64
N GLU A 50 -17.98 0.69 -13.31
CA GLU A 50 -18.10 0.75 -14.78
C GLU A 50 -17.04 1.66 -15.43
N LEU A 51 -16.03 2.12 -14.64
CA LEU A 51 -14.92 2.89 -15.18
C LEU A 51 -13.91 1.95 -15.86
N THR A 52 -13.66 2.19 -17.14
CA THR A 52 -12.79 1.34 -17.97
C THR A 52 -11.37 1.89 -18.14
N TYR A 53 -11.24 3.23 -18.01
CA TYR A 53 -9.96 3.93 -18.17
C TYR A 53 -9.90 5.16 -17.27
N VAL A 54 -8.71 5.48 -16.77
CA VAL A 54 -8.40 6.71 -16.04
C VAL A 54 -6.99 7.21 -16.40
N ASP A 55 -6.85 8.50 -16.67
CA ASP A 55 -5.56 9.19 -16.81
C ASP A 55 -5.25 10.08 -15.59
N SER A 56 -4.16 10.85 -15.68
CA SER A 56 -3.76 11.77 -14.61
C SER A 56 -4.80 12.86 -14.30
N SER A 57 -5.58 13.29 -15.29
CA SER A 57 -6.65 14.27 -15.11
C SER A 57 -7.82 13.66 -14.34
N GLY A 58 -8.18 12.42 -14.67
CA GLY A 58 -9.18 11.65 -13.93
C GLY A 58 -8.77 11.40 -12.49
N ILE A 59 -7.53 10.99 -12.27
CA ILE A 59 -6.95 10.86 -10.92
C ILE A 59 -7.03 12.18 -10.16
N GLY A 60 -6.70 13.31 -10.80
CA GLY A 60 -6.82 14.63 -10.21
C GLY A 60 -8.24 14.95 -9.73
N VAL A 61 -9.27 14.53 -10.47
CA VAL A 61 -10.67 14.73 -10.04
C VAL A 61 -11.05 13.80 -8.89
N ILE A 62 -10.62 12.54 -8.89
CA ILE A 62 -10.83 11.62 -7.76
C ILE A 62 -10.24 12.21 -6.47
N LEU A 63 -9.00 12.70 -6.54
CA LEU A 63 -8.34 13.38 -5.42
C LEU A 63 -9.06 14.67 -5.02
N TYR A 64 -9.53 15.46 -5.98
CA TYR A 64 -10.33 16.67 -5.71
C TYR A 64 -11.60 16.34 -4.92
N ILE A 65 -12.31 15.27 -5.27
CA ILE A 65 -13.50 14.82 -4.54
C ILE A 65 -13.15 14.45 -3.11
N TYR A 66 -12.12 13.61 -2.94
CA TYR A 66 -11.66 13.18 -1.62
C TYR A 66 -11.26 14.35 -0.74
N THR A 67 -10.38 15.23 -1.24
CA THR A 67 -9.89 16.37 -0.48
C THR A 67 -10.99 17.41 -0.21
N GLY A 68 -11.91 17.57 -1.15
CA GLY A 68 -13.08 18.43 -1.01
C GLY A 68 -14.06 17.95 0.05
N ALA A 69 -14.25 16.64 0.17
CA ALA A 69 -15.05 16.02 1.22
C ALA A 69 -14.39 16.19 2.60
N GLN A 70 -13.09 15.90 2.71
CA GLN A 70 -12.33 16.05 3.95
C GLN A 70 -12.41 17.48 4.52
N LYS A 71 -12.20 18.50 3.67
CA LYS A 71 -12.29 19.94 4.07
C LYS A 71 -13.66 20.34 4.61
N ARG A 72 -14.70 19.55 4.33
CA ARG A 72 -16.08 19.81 4.74
C ARG A 72 -16.58 18.85 5.81
N ASN A 73 -15.71 17.98 6.32
CA ASN A 73 -16.04 16.88 7.24
C ASN A 73 -17.15 15.98 6.68
N LEU A 74 -17.11 15.68 5.38
CA LEU A 74 -18.01 14.76 4.73
C LEU A 74 -17.34 13.41 4.57
N THR A 75 -18.09 12.34 4.85
CA THR A 75 -17.60 10.97 4.59
C THR A 75 -17.75 10.62 3.11
N VAL A 76 -16.66 10.21 2.46
CA VAL A 76 -16.69 9.75 1.07
C VAL A 76 -16.09 8.35 0.97
N TYR A 77 -16.71 7.48 0.17
CA TYR A 77 -16.15 6.19 -0.24
C TYR A 77 -16.06 6.08 -1.76
N PHE A 78 -15.02 5.41 -2.24
CA PHE A 78 -14.84 5.03 -3.64
C PHE A 78 -15.05 3.53 -3.77
N THR A 79 -15.88 3.08 -4.73
CA THR A 79 -16.25 1.67 -4.84
C THR A 79 -16.01 1.11 -6.22
N GLY A 80 -15.87 -0.22 -6.32
CA GLY A 80 -15.88 -0.95 -7.59
C GLY A 80 -14.63 -0.77 -8.46
N ILE A 81 -13.53 -0.25 -7.91
CA ILE A 81 -12.28 -0.06 -8.68
C ILE A 81 -11.70 -1.42 -9.06
N ARG A 82 -11.57 -1.68 -10.36
CA ARG A 82 -11.08 -2.97 -10.89
C ARG A 82 -10.32 -2.83 -12.19
N GLY A 83 -9.69 -3.94 -12.65
CA GLY A 83 -9.05 -4.01 -13.95
C GLY A 83 -7.88 -3.03 -14.12
N ASN A 84 -7.84 -2.31 -15.23
CA ASN A 84 -6.77 -1.36 -15.52
C ASN A 84 -6.80 -0.14 -14.60
N VAL A 85 -7.98 0.30 -14.16
CA VAL A 85 -8.14 1.42 -13.22
C VAL A 85 -7.52 1.07 -11.88
N ALA A 86 -7.72 -0.16 -11.38
CA ALA A 86 -7.08 -0.63 -10.15
C ALA A 86 -5.54 -0.60 -10.26
N LYS A 87 -4.98 -0.99 -11.41
CA LYS A 87 -3.53 -0.91 -11.65
C LYS A 87 -3.01 0.53 -11.58
N VAL A 88 -3.73 1.49 -12.17
CA VAL A 88 -3.35 2.91 -12.11
C VAL A 88 -3.42 3.42 -10.68
N VAL A 89 -4.48 3.09 -9.94
CA VAL A 89 -4.66 3.46 -8.54
C VAL A 89 -3.52 2.88 -7.67
N GLN A 90 -3.14 1.63 -7.90
CA GLN A 90 -1.99 0.99 -7.21
C GLN A 90 -0.65 1.62 -7.61
N LEU A 91 -0.43 1.89 -8.90
CA LEU A 91 0.81 2.52 -9.38
C LEU A 91 0.99 3.94 -8.83
N THR A 92 -0.12 4.67 -8.69
CA THR A 92 -0.14 6.02 -8.08
C THR A 92 -0.24 5.97 -6.55
N LYS A 93 -0.37 4.75 -5.97
CA LYS A 93 -0.46 4.50 -4.53
C LYS A 93 -1.65 5.16 -3.85
N LEU A 94 -2.70 5.37 -4.59
CA LEU A 94 -3.93 5.96 -4.08
C LEU A 94 -4.79 4.97 -3.27
N ASP A 95 -4.57 3.68 -3.46
CA ASP A 95 -5.21 2.60 -2.71
C ASP A 95 -4.90 2.63 -1.19
N GLY A 96 -3.76 3.20 -0.81
CA GLY A 96 -3.41 3.43 0.60
C GLY A 96 -4.08 4.66 1.23
N PHE A 97 -4.71 5.53 0.44
CA PHE A 97 -5.23 6.83 0.89
C PHE A 97 -6.71 7.01 0.68
N LEU A 98 -7.22 6.52 -0.45
CA LEU A 98 -8.64 6.64 -0.74
C LEU A 98 -9.42 5.63 0.11
N PRO A 99 -10.50 6.06 0.77
CA PRO A 99 -11.39 5.15 1.48
C PRO A 99 -12.17 4.32 0.45
N MET A 100 -11.60 3.16 0.10
CA MET A 100 -12.14 2.27 -0.92
C MET A 100 -12.93 1.14 -0.30
N ARG A 101 -14.01 0.72 -1.01
CA ARG A 101 -14.80 -0.47 -0.70
C ARG A 101 -15.03 -1.29 -1.96
N SER A 102 -15.31 -2.57 -1.77
CA SER A 102 -15.51 -3.48 -2.90
C SER A 102 -16.81 -3.20 -3.65
N SER A 103 -17.84 -2.72 -2.95
CA SER A 103 -19.16 -2.43 -3.53
C SER A 103 -19.85 -1.22 -2.87
N VAL A 104 -20.89 -0.73 -3.54
CA VAL A 104 -21.77 0.34 -3.02
C VAL A 104 -22.49 -0.11 -1.76
N GLU A 105 -22.90 -1.37 -1.69
CA GLU A 105 -23.59 -1.95 -0.54
C GLU A 105 -22.70 -1.94 0.69
N GLU A 106 -21.44 -2.40 0.55
CA GLU A 106 -20.46 -2.40 1.64
C GLU A 106 -20.19 -0.99 2.16
N ALA A 107 -20.00 -0.03 1.25
CA ALA A 107 -19.81 1.38 1.62
C ALA A 107 -21.01 1.97 2.35
N ALA A 108 -22.23 1.64 1.89
CA ALA A 108 -23.46 2.12 2.50
C ALA A 108 -23.70 1.49 3.90
N ASP A 109 -23.38 0.21 4.07
CA ASP A 109 -23.45 -0.48 5.34
C ASP A 109 -22.46 0.10 6.36
N ASP A 110 -21.24 0.41 5.95
CA ASP A 110 -20.25 1.08 6.79
C ASP A 110 -20.73 2.45 7.26
N ILE A 111 -21.32 3.25 6.36
CA ILE A 111 -21.88 4.57 6.69
C ILE A 111 -23.00 4.44 7.73
N LEU A 112 -23.93 3.50 7.52
CA LEU A 112 -25.11 3.36 8.39
C LEU A 112 -24.80 2.70 9.74
N SER A 113 -23.77 1.87 9.79
CA SER A 113 -23.31 1.25 11.05
C SER A 113 -22.57 2.23 11.96
N GLY A 114 -22.35 3.48 11.51
CA GLY A 114 -21.57 4.46 12.24
C GLY A 114 -20.11 4.03 12.41
N VAL A 115 -19.65 3.10 11.57
CA VAL A 115 -18.24 2.73 11.47
C VAL A 115 -17.52 3.85 10.72
N GLU A 116 -17.48 5.05 11.30
CA GLU A 116 -16.35 5.93 11.10
C GLU A 116 -15.15 5.19 11.70
N ARG A 117 -14.52 4.36 10.88
CA ARG A 117 -13.11 4.14 11.06
C ARG A 117 -12.43 5.46 10.66
N GLU A 118 -12.40 6.42 11.58
CA GLU A 118 -11.22 7.25 11.67
C GLU A 118 -10.08 6.23 11.62
N ALA A 119 -9.29 6.26 10.54
CA ALA A 119 -8.01 5.58 10.55
C ALA A 119 -7.27 6.20 11.73
N THR A 120 -7.36 5.54 12.86
CA THR A 120 -6.66 5.93 14.09
C THR A 120 -5.17 5.90 13.78
N ALA A 121 -4.36 6.58 14.57
CA ALA A 121 -2.90 6.48 14.45
C ALA A 121 -2.42 5.01 14.48
N GLU A 122 -3.24 4.08 14.98
CA GLU A 122 -3.03 2.63 14.98
C GLU A 122 -3.26 1.97 13.63
N ASP A 123 -4.08 2.54 12.74
CA ASP A 123 -4.31 2.04 11.37
C ASP A 123 -3.19 2.46 10.39
N ILE A 124 -2.28 3.34 10.80
CA ILE A 124 -1.06 3.60 10.04
C ILE A 124 -0.21 2.34 10.16
N LYS A 125 -0.06 1.61 9.05
CA LYS A 125 0.76 0.40 8.97
C LYS A 125 2.22 0.74 9.33
N ALA A 126 2.51 0.82 10.62
CA ALA A 126 3.84 1.06 11.12
C ALA A 126 4.64 -0.24 11.14
N ILE A 127 5.95 -0.13 10.98
CA ILE A 127 6.86 -1.25 11.25
C ILE A 127 6.80 -1.55 12.75
N ARG A 128 6.54 -2.80 13.09
CA ARG A 128 6.46 -3.27 14.47
C ARG A 128 7.61 -4.20 14.80
N VAL A 129 8.09 -4.13 16.03
CA VAL A 129 8.93 -5.16 16.64
C VAL A 129 8.01 -6.03 17.49
N ASP A 130 7.79 -7.25 17.03
CA ASP A 130 6.88 -8.20 17.67
C ASP A 130 7.44 -9.61 17.50
N PRO A 131 8.33 -10.08 18.41
CA PRO A 131 8.95 -11.40 18.33
C PRO A 131 7.96 -12.55 18.48
N GLU A 132 6.80 -12.31 19.11
CA GLU A 132 5.75 -13.31 19.33
C GLU A 132 4.72 -13.33 18.16
N SER A 133 4.94 -12.52 17.13
CA SER A 133 4.03 -12.46 15.99
C SER A 133 3.88 -13.83 15.31
N PRO A 134 2.64 -14.24 14.98
CA PRO A 134 2.40 -15.45 14.20
C PRO A 134 3.08 -15.46 12.82
N LEU A 135 3.57 -14.29 12.36
CA LEU A 135 4.33 -14.19 11.11
C LEU A 135 5.69 -14.89 11.22
N PHE A 136 6.24 -15.07 12.43
CA PHE A 136 7.48 -15.84 12.66
C PHE A 136 7.26 -17.35 12.80
N ASP A 137 6.01 -17.85 12.74
CA ASP A 137 5.78 -19.29 12.69
C ASP A 137 6.32 -19.88 11.38
N THR A 138 7.34 -20.72 11.48
CA THR A 138 8.03 -21.37 10.35
C THR A 138 7.44 -22.71 9.95
N THR A 139 6.34 -23.13 10.57
CA THR A 139 5.72 -24.44 10.31
C THR A 139 5.35 -24.59 8.84
N GLY A 140 5.86 -25.63 8.20
CA GLY A 140 5.61 -25.94 6.79
C GLY A 140 6.30 -24.99 5.80
N MET A 141 7.24 -24.15 6.24
CA MET A 141 8.03 -23.30 5.36
C MET A 141 9.29 -24.01 4.87
N TYR A 142 9.65 -23.75 3.61
CA TYR A 142 10.99 -24.10 3.12
C TYR A 142 12.02 -23.20 3.78
N HIS A 143 13.17 -23.76 4.17
CA HIS A 143 14.23 -23.00 4.84
C HIS A 143 15.59 -23.30 4.25
N LYS A 144 16.42 -22.26 4.08
CA LYS A 144 17.83 -22.41 3.73
C LYS A 144 18.64 -21.16 4.11
N THR A 145 19.92 -21.37 4.50
CA THR A 145 20.90 -20.31 4.66
C THR A 145 21.70 -20.13 3.37
N PHE A 146 21.88 -18.88 2.96
CA PHE A 146 22.61 -18.50 1.75
C PHE A 146 23.77 -17.56 2.13
N TYR A 147 24.94 -17.84 1.60
CA TYR A 147 26.14 -17.01 1.70
C TYR A 147 26.32 -16.30 0.36
N ILE A 148 25.76 -15.10 0.24
CA ILE A 148 25.64 -14.37 -1.03
C ILE A 148 26.04 -12.90 -0.89
N ASP A 149 26.37 -12.30 -2.01
CA ASP A 149 26.52 -10.86 -2.16
C ASP A 149 25.37 -10.26 -3.00
N LEU A 150 25.39 -8.93 -3.14
CA LEU A 150 24.36 -8.19 -3.88
C LEU A 150 24.20 -8.65 -5.33
N SER A 151 25.27 -9.13 -6.01
CA SER A 151 25.19 -9.58 -7.40
C SER A 151 24.35 -10.83 -7.58
N GLN A 152 24.19 -11.64 -6.53
CA GLN A 152 23.48 -12.91 -6.54
C GLN A 152 22.02 -12.79 -6.07
N VAL A 153 21.64 -11.67 -5.44
CA VAL A 153 20.30 -11.47 -4.87
C VAL A 153 19.21 -11.66 -5.92
N ARG A 154 19.33 -11.00 -7.08
CA ARG A 154 18.33 -11.11 -8.14
C ARG A 154 18.10 -12.56 -8.59
N ARG A 155 19.18 -13.33 -8.77
CA ARG A 155 19.08 -14.73 -9.14
C ARG A 155 18.38 -15.56 -8.06
N LEU A 156 18.71 -15.31 -6.79
CA LEU A 156 18.08 -16.00 -5.67
C LEU A 156 16.59 -15.66 -5.56
N SER A 157 16.24 -14.36 -5.67
CA SER A 157 14.84 -13.92 -5.61
C SER A 157 14.01 -14.55 -6.73
N ASN A 158 14.56 -14.65 -7.94
CA ASN A 158 13.91 -15.32 -9.06
C ASN A 158 13.69 -16.81 -8.77
N LEU A 159 14.70 -17.52 -8.23
CA LEU A 159 14.55 -18.94 -7.86
C LEU A 159 13.51 -19.17 -6.76
N ILE A 160 13.37 -18.22 -5.83
CA ILE A 160 12.35 -18.29 -4.78
C ILE A 160 10.97 -18.03 -5.39
N SER A 161 10.80 -16.98 -6.19
CA SER A 161 9.51 -16.62 -6.79
C SER A 161 8.97 -17.69 -7.74
N GLN A 162 9.85 -18.47 -8.41
CA GLN A 162 9.45 -19.61 -9.23
C GLN A 162 8.77 -20.76 -8.43
N LYS A 163 8.84 -20.75 -7.09
CA LYS A 163 8.11 -21.69 -6.24
C LYS A 163 6.67 -21.24 -5.95
N ALA A 164 6.32 -20.01 -6.31
CA ALA A 164 4.95 -19.52 -6.20
C ALA A 164 4.04 -20.17 -7.27
N PRO A 165 2.72 -20.24 -7.02
CA PRO A 165 1.77 -20.77 -7.99
C PRO A 165 1.83 -20.04 -9.33
N LYS A 166 1.82 -20.80 -10.45
CA LYS A 166 2.02 -20.24 -11.80
C LYS A 166 0.92 -19.28 -12.27
N HIS A 167 -0.26 -19.35 -11.67
CA HIS A 167 -1.39 -18.49 -12.02
C HIS A 167 -1.36 -17.13 -11.32
N LEU A 168 -0.41 -16.91 -10.42
CA LEU A 168 -0.23 -15.62 -9.75
C LEU A 168 0.12 -14.52 -10.75
N GLN A 169 -0.81 -13.59 -10.97
CA GLN A 169 -0.63 -12.47 -11.91
C GLN A 169 0.46 -11.48 -11.47
N GLU A 170 0.77 -11.43 -10.17
CA GLU A 170 1.72 -10.48 -9.57
C GLU A 170 3.12 -11.06 -9.34
N ILE A 171 3.49 -12.16 -10.01
CA ILE A 171 4.77 -12.87 -9.78
C ILE A 171 6.00 -11.96 -9.90
N ASN A 172 5.98 -11.01 -10.83
CA ASN A 172 7.09 -10.06 -11.05
C ASN A 172 7.21 -9.07 -9.88
N ILE A 173 6.08 -8.63 -9.32
CA ILE A 173 6.06 -7.74 -8.16
C ILE A 173 6.51 -8.51 -6.92
N LEU A 174 6.06 -9.75 -6.75
CA LEU A 174 6.51 -10.64 -5.66
C LEU A 174 8.03 -10.84 -5.73
N GLU A 175 8.61 -11.14 -6.91
CA GLU A 175 10.05 -11.27 -7.09
C GLU A 175 10.80 -10.00 -6.69
N GLN A 176 10.31 -8.83 -7.13
CA GLN A 176 10.90 -7.54 -6.77
C GLN A 176 10.87 -7.30 -5.26
N GLN A 177 9.75 -7.57 -4.59
CA GLN A 177 9.61 -7.37 -3.15
C GLN A 177 10.46 -8.35 -2.34
N ILE A 178 10.56 -9.61 -2.76
CA ILE A 178 11.52 -10.59 -2.19
C ILE A 178 12.95 -10.07 -2.35
N SER A 179 13.28 -9.58 -3.54
CA SER A 179 14.61 -9.04 -3.84
C SER A 179 15.00 -7.87 -2.94
N GLU A 180 14.08 -6.94 -2.68
CA GLU A 180 14.35 -5.79 -1.81
C GLU A 180 14.59 -6.21 -0.35
N ILE A 181 13.83 -7.16 0.18
CA ILE A 181 14.03 -7.65 1.55
C ILE A 181 15.40 -8.36 1.66
N ILE A 182 15.75 -9.23 0.68
CA ILE A 182 17.04 -9.93 0.68
C ILE A 182 18.20 -8.93 0.49
N LYS A 183 18.07 -7.92 -0.38
CA LYS A 183 19.07 -6.86 -0.51
C LYS A 183 19.34 -6.14 0.80
N ASN A 184 18.27 -5.81 1.53
CA ASN A 184 18.42 -5.13 2.82
C ASN A 184 19.20 -5.99 3.81
N ALA A 185 18.90 -7.29 3.90
CA ALA A 185 19.64 -8.22 4.74
C ALA A 185 21.12 -8.35 4.34
N VAL A 186 21.41 -8.48 3.04
CA VAL A 186 22.79 -8.61 2.54
C VAL A 186 23.58 -7.31 2.75
N ARG A 187 22.98 -6.16 2.37
CA ARG A 187 23.68 -4.88 2.32
C ARG A 187 23.74 -4.19 3.66
N HIS A 188 22.58 -4.02 4.30
CA HIS A 188 22.47 -3.25 5.54
C HIS A 188 22.63 -4.13 6.77
N GLY A 189 22.14 -5.38 6.72
CA GLY A 189 22.30 -6.36 7.79
C GLY A 189 23.75 -6.88 7.84
N ASN A 190 24.15 -7.61 6.82
CA ASN A 190 25.46 -8.27 6.78
C ASN A 190 26.63 -7.38 6.34
N GLY A 191 26.36 -6.12 5.91
CA GLY A 191 27.40 -5.23 5.42
C GLY A 191 28.10 -5.71 4.14
N ASN A 192 27.37 -6.49 3.32
CA ASN A 192 27.86 -7.12 2.09
C ASN A 192 29.01 -8.13 2.33
N ASP A 193 29.14 -8.65 3.53
CA ASP A 193 30.11 -9.67 3.93
C ASP A 193 29.62 -11.06 3.56
N LYS A 194 30.30 -11.71 2.60
CA LYS A 194 29.96 -13.06 2.10
C LYS A 194 30.18 -14.17 3.13
N SER A 195 30.92 -13.92 4.21
CA SER A 195 31.10 -14.89 5.29
C SER A 195 29.88 -14.99 6.19
N LYS A 196 28.99 -14.01 6.13
CA LYS A 196 27.73 -13.96 6.89
C LYS A 196 26.59 -14.56 6.09
N GLY A 197 25.79 -15.38 6.78
CA GLY A 197 24.63 -16.05 6.17
C GLY A 197 23.38 -15.15 6.19
N VAL A 198 22.57 -15.32 5.16
CA VAL A 198 21.18 -14.87 5.14
C VAL A 198 20.29 -16.08 5.23
N LYS A 199 19.53 -16.22 6.30
CA LYS A 199 18.56 -17.31 6.49
C LYS A 199 17.23 -16.88 5.90
N ILE A 200 16.64 -17.73 5.07
CA ILE A 200 15.40 -17.44 4.38
C ILE A 200 14.42 -18.58 4.60
N TRP A 201 13.22 -18.26 5.06
CA TRP A 201 12.08 -19.16 5.11
C TRP A 201 10.99 -18.59 4.19
N PHE A 202 10.36 -19.45 3.40
CA PHE A 202 9.23 -19.05 2.58
C PHE A 202 8.21 -20.16 2.38
N ARG A 203 6.97 -19.74 2.20
CA ARG A 203 5.84 -20.59 1.81
C ARG A 203 4.90 -19.80 0.90
N PHE A 204 4.52 -20.42 -0.21
CA PHE A 204 3.56 -19.86 -1.14
C PHE A 204 2.39 -20.81 -1.31
N THR A 205 1.18 -20.26 -1.29
CA THR A 205 -0.08 -20.95 -1.58
C THR A 205 -0.88 -20.12 -2.58
N ASP A 206 -2.04 -20.63 -3.00
CA ASP A 206 -2.94 -19.91 -3.89
C ASP A 206 -3.50 -18.62 -3.27
N HIS A 207 -3.43 -18.47 -1.95
CA HIS A 207 -4.05 -17.37 -1.21
C HIS A 207 -3.05 -16.51 -0.45
N GLU A 208 -1.83 -16.98 -0.24
CA GLU A 208 -0.84 -16.23 0.53
C GLU A 208 0.60 -16.51 0.12
N ALA A 209 1.44 -15.49 0.27
CA ALA A 209 2.88 -15.60 0.31
C ALA A 209 3.39 -15.22 1.69
N ARG A 210 4.25 -16.05 2.28
CA ARG A 210 4.97 -15.77 3.53
C ARG A 210 6.46 -15.85 3.29
N LEU A 211 7.19 -14.89 3.84
CA LEU A 211 8.64 -14.81 3.76
C LEU A 211 9.20 -14.35 5.10
N ILE A 212 10.25 -14.99 5.58
CA ILE A 212 11.06 -14.53 6.70
C ILE A 212 12.50 -14.47 6.21
N VAL A 213 13.17 -13.36 6.48
CA VAL A 213 14.59 -13.16 6.15
C VAL A 213 15.32 -12.70 7.40
N GLU A 214 16.36 -13.42 7.79
CA GLU A 214 17.22 -13.11 8.94
C GLU A 214 18.67 -12.95 8.48
N ASP A 215 19.32 -11.89 8.93
CA ASP A 215 20.73 -11.61 8.73
C ASP A 215 21.54 -11.72 10.04
N GLU A 216 22.85 -11.61 9.96
CA GLU A 216 23.77 -11.65 11.11
C GLU A 216 24.24 -10.27 11.56
N GLY A 217 23.53 -9.21 11.13
CA GLY A 217 23.85 -7.84 11.49
C GLY A 217 23.31 -7.40 12.83
N SER A 218 23.45 -6.09 13.11
CA SER A 218 22.97 -5.45 14.33
C SER A 218 21.48 -5.13 14.30
N GLY A 219 20.80 -5.42 13.19
CA GLY A 219 19.39 -5.15 12.99
C GLY A 219 19.09 -3.71 12.55
N PHE A 220 17.83 -3.47 12.19
CA PHE A 220 17.36 -2.16 11.76
C PHE A 220 17.16 -1.22 12.94
N GLN A 221 18.11 -0.33 13.19
CA GLN A 221 18.15 0.52 14.39
C GLN A 221 17.21 1.73 14.33
N LYS A 222 16.73 2.12 13.13
CA LYS A 222 15.98 3.36 12.91
C LYS A 222 14.48 3.13 12.64
N ILE A 223 13.91 2.11 13.28
CA ILE A 223 12.48 1.79 13.12
C ILE A 223 11.59 2.93 13.62
N GLU A 224 11.92 3.50 14.77
CA GLU A 224 11.17 4.58 15.39
C GLU A 224 11.22 5.86 14.52
N GLU A 225 12.40 6.25 14.06
CA GLU A 225 12.57 7.39 13.15
C GLU A 225 11.80 7.19 11.84
N TRP A 226 11.85 5.96 11.32
CA TRP A 226 11.12 5.61 10.10
C TRP A 226 9.60 5.68 10.30
N ASN A 227 9.09 5.16 11.41
CA ASN A 227 7.67 5.20 11.74
C ASN A 227 7.17 6.65 11.93
N GLU A 228 7.97 7.50 12.57
CA GLU A 228 7.66 8.92 12.71
C GLU A 228 7.64 9.63 11.35
N PHE A 229 8.64 9.41 10.52
CA PHE A 229 8.70 9.91 9.15
C PHE A 229 7.47 9.47 8.34
N TYR A 230 7.10 8.19 8.41
CA TYR A 230 5.93 7.66 7.72
C TYR A 230 4.62 8.27 8.24
N ARG A 231 4.50 8.46 9.55
CA ARG A 231 3.34 9.13 10.17
C ARG A 231 3.20 10.56 9.65
N HIS A 232 4.27 11.34 9.66
CA HIS A 232 4.26 12.71 9.12
C HIS A 232 3.89 12.74 7.65
N LYS A 233 4.42 11.81 6.84
CA LYS A 233 4.02 11.68 5.44
C LYS A 233 2.51 11.49 5.30
N ILE A 234 1.92 10.59 6.08
CA ILE A 234 0.48 10.33 6.07
C ILE A 234 -0.31 11.54 6.58
N GLU A 235 0.15 12.22 7.62
CA GLU A 235 -0.47 13.45 8.13
C GLU A 235 -0.45 14.58 7.11
N CYS A 236 0.68 14.81 6.44
CA CYS A 236 0.76 15.80 5.34
C CYS A 236 -0.23 15.47 4.25
N TYR A 237 -0.38 14.19 3.92
CA TYR A 237 -1.33 13.74 2.93
C TYR A 237 -2.78 13.98 3.37
N ARG A 238 -3.14 13.62 4.62
CA ARG A 238 -4.46 13.84 5.22
C ARG A 238 -4.82 15.34 5.28
N ASN A 239 -3.84 16.15 5.59
CA ASN A 239 -4.01 17.60 5.72
C ASN A 239 -3.88 18.36 4.39
N ASN A 240 -3.70 17.65 3.27
CA ASN A 240 -3.45 18.24 1.94
C ASN A 240 -2.25 19.20 1.90
N ASN A 241 -1.27 19.01 2.78
CA ASN A 241 -0.04 19.77 2.80
C ASN A 241 0.99 19.13 1.87
N PHE A 242 0.75 19.26 0.55
CA PHE A 242 1.59 18.64 -0.47
C PHE A 242 2.99 19.27 -0.53
N GLU A 243 3.13 20.54 -0.18
CA GLU A 243 4.43 21.22 -0.16
C GLU A 243 5.31 20.61 0.93
N GLU A 244 4.80 20.42 2.11
CA GLU A 244 5.52 19.75 3.21
C GLU A 244 5.73 18.26 2.92
N MET A 245 4.76 17.59 2.28
CA MET A 245 4.86 16.18 1.91
C MET A 245 6.07 15.90 1.00
N MET A 246 6.54 16.88 0.20
CA MET A 246 7.73 16.74 -0.61
C MET A 246 8.98 16.43 0.22
N ASN A 247 9.02 16.84 1.49
CA ASN A 247 10.11 16.51 2.42
C ASN A 247 10.07 15.04 2.87
N TYR A 248 8.93 14.37 2.68
CA TYR A 248 8.70 12.98 3.09
C TYR A 248 8.57 12.00 1.92
N LEU A 249 9.09 12.34 0.75
CA LEU A 249 9.05 11.44 -0.42
C LEU A 249 10.04 10.28 -0.31
N SER A 250 11.14 10.47 0.40
CA SER A 250 12.22 9.48 0.48
C SER A 250 12.86 9.52 1.86
N PHE A 251 12.78 8.40 2.59
CA PHE A 251 13.48 8.25 3.87
C PHE A 251 14.96 7.98 3.65
N ARG A 252 15.81 8.91 4.03
CA ARG A 252 17.25 8.79 3.95
C ARG A 252 17.89 8.97 5.31
N THR A 253 18.95 8.23 5.56
CA THR A 253 19.78 8.34 6.75
C THR A 253 21.20 8.73 6.33
N GLU A 254 22.04 9.11 7.29
CA GLU A 254 23.45 9.43 7.04
C GLU A 254 24.21 8.30 6.32
N ASN A 255 23.74 7.05 6.46
CA ASN A 255 24.31 5.86 5.83
C ASN A 255 23.67 5.51 4.49
N SER A 256 22.72 6.31 4.02
CA SER A 256 22.07 6.10 2.72
C SER A 256 22.99 6.55 1.59
N THR A 257 23.15 5.70 0.57
CA THR A 257 23.90 6.05 -0.65
C THR A 257 22.96 6.69 -1.67
N GLU A 258 23.51 7.34 -2.72
CA GLU A 258 22.72 7.92 -3.83
C GLU A 258 21.83 6.89 -4.54
N HIS A 259 22.19 5.62 -4.45
CA HIS A 259 21.45 4.50 -5.07
C HIS A 259 20.35 3.93 -4.15
N ASP A 260 20.28 4.37 -2.89
CA ASP A 260 19.20 3.97 -1.97
C ASP A 260 18.01 4.89 -2.21
N GLY A 261 17.04 4.41 -2.97
CA GLY A 261 15.86 5.19 -3.34
C GLY A 261 14.98 5.67 -2.18
N GLY A 262 15.26 5.22 -0.93
CA GLY A 262 14.52 5.59 0.28
C GLY A 262 13.04 5.15 0.30
N ASN A 263 12.59 4.52 -0.77
CA ASN A 263 11.17 4.16 -0.99
C ASN A 263 10.89 2.66 -0.81
N ALA A 264 11.92 1.83 -0.70
CA ALA A 264 11.77 0.37 -0.66
C ALA A 264 10.88 -0.09 0.51
N MET A 265 11.02 0.54 1.68
CA MET A 265 10.23 0.19 2.86
C MET A 265 8.76 0.60 2.72
N PHE A 266 8.47 1.75 2.08
CA PHE A 266 7.09 2.14 1.78
C PHE A 266 6.42 1.14 0.85
N ALA A 267 7.13 0.74 -0.22
CA ALA A 267 6.64 -0.28 -1.15
C ALA A 267 6.46 -1.65 -0.48
N ALA A 268 7.33 -2.01 0.46
CA ALA A 268 7.23 -3.26 1.20
C ALA A 268 5.98 -3.28 2.10
N ILE A 269 5.73 -2.23 2.88
CA ILE A 269 4.55 -2.16 3.75
C ILE A 269 3.25 -2.22 2.95
N GLU A 270 3.20 -1.55 1.81
CA GLU A 270 2.02 -1.58 0.95
C GLU A 270 1.81 -2.94 0.30
N TYR A 271 2.89 -3.55 -0.21
CA TYR A 271 2.79 -4.84 -0.86
C TYR A 271 2.44 -5.96 0.11
N TRP A 272 3.13 -6.04 1.26
CA TRP A 272 2.92 -7.09 2.27
C TRP A 272 1.71 -6.77 3.15
N ASN A 273 0.51 -6.77 2.56
CA ASN A 273 -0.75 -6.36 3.17
C ASN A 273 -1.20 -7.19 4.37
N GLY A 274 -0.66 -8.40 4.52
CA GLY A 274 -0.90 -9.27 5.67
C GLY A 274 0.02 -9.01 6.87
N GLY A 275 0.92 -8.01 6.76
CA GLY A 275 1.80 -7.56 7.83
C GLY A 275 3.30 -7.63 7.51
N LEU A 276 4.05 -6.77 8.19
CA LEU A 276 5.50 -6.71 8.21
C LEU A 276 5.96 -6.44 9.66
N VAL A 277 6.72 -7.37 10.23
CA VAL A 277 7.21 -7.29 11.61
C VAL A 277 8.66 -7.67 11.71
N PHE A 278 9.37 -7.08 12.68
CA PHE A 278 10.73 -7.46 13.03
C PHE A 278 10.77 -8.25 14.33
N ASN A 279 11.80 -9.11 14.47
CA ASN A 279 12.11 -9.76 15.74
C ASN A 279 12.70 -8.75 16.74
N GLU A 280 12.91 -9.18 17.99
CA GLU A 280 13.47 -8.34 19.07
C GLU A 280 14.83 -7.72 18.69
N ARG A 281 15.71 -8.50 18.06
CA ARG A 281 17.04 -8.04 17.61
C ARG A 281 16.98 -7.16 16.35
N ARG A 282 15.80 -7.05 15.70
CA ARG A 282 15.56 -6.29 14.47
C ARG A 282 16.40 -6.75 13.27
N ASN A 283 16.98 -7.94 13.33
CA ASN A 283 17.77 -8.56 12.27
C ASN A 283 17.03 -9.67 11.50
N ALA A 284 15.77 -9.91 11.84
CA ALA A 284 14.88 -10.74 11.08
C ALA A 284 13.58 -9.99 10.81
N VAL A 285 13.11 -10.05 9.57
CA VAL A 285 11.83 -9.51 9.14
C VAL A 285 10.93 -10.63 8.65
N ALA A 286 9.70 -10.66 9.14
CA ALA A 286 8.66 -11.57 8.70
C ALA A 286 7.56 -10.79 8.00
N VAL A 287 7.15 -11.26 6.81
CA VAL A 287 6.15 -10.60 5.97
C VAL A 287 5.13 -11.60 5.44
N LYS A 288 3.92 -11.10 5.20
CA LYS A 288 2.81 -11.84 4.61
C LYS A 288 2.10 -11.02 3.54
N ARG A 289 1.81 -11.63 2.41
CA ARG A 289 0.91 -11.14 1.37
C ARG A 289 -0.32 -12.06 1.31
N SER A 290 -1.51 -11.48 1.33
CA SER A 290 -2.76 -12.16 0.97
C SER A 290 -3.15 -11.76 -0.45
N PHE A 291 -3.47 -12.75 -1.30
CA PHE A 291 -3.82 -12.57 -2.70
C PHE A 291 -5.33 -12.56 -2.90
#